data_e5c468d9b70039f98cd0b33ab4a1a58e
#
_entry.id   e5c468d9b70039f98cd0b33ab4a1a58e
#
_cell.length_a   1.000
_cell.length_b   1.000
_cell.length_c   1.000
_cell.angle_alpha   90.00
_cell.angle_beta   90.00
_cell.angle_gamma   90.00
#
_symmetry.space_group_name_H-M   'P 1'
#
loop_
_entity.id
_entity.type
_entity.pdbx_description
1 polymer ?
#
loop_
_entity_poly.entity_id
_entity_poly.type
_entity_poly.pdbx_seq_one_letter_code
_entity_poly.pdbx_strand_id
1 'polypeptide(L)' 'MKTILKDGAIYSVGSWDSRKNQWVCQNVRTGENRLFEPNEVMKAIDMSPAVVAELKLG' A
#
# COMPACT_ATOMS: atom_id res chain seq x y z
N MET A 1 -1.85 10.07 1.90
CA MET A 1 -1.75 8.80 1.17
C MET A 1 -1.92 7.64 2.14
N LYS A 2 -2.84 6.74 1.87
CA LYS A 2 -3.05 5.56 2.70
C LYS A 2 -1.97 4.52 2.44
N THR A 3 -1.34 4.04 3.52
CA THR A 3 -0.24 3.08 3.44
C THR A 3 -0.42 1.94 4.42
N ILE A 4 0.14 0.78 4.08
CA ILE A 4 0.09 -0.44 4.89
C ILE A 4 1.51 -0.97 5.05
N LEU A 5 1.84 -1.37 6.27
CA LEU A 5 3.10 -2.08 6.55
C LEU A 5 2.82 -3.58 6.56
N LYS A 6 3.53 -4.32 5.71
CA LYS A 6 3.38 -5.78 5.62
C LYS A 6 4.72 -6.42 5.29
N ASP A 7 5.12 -7.41 6.09
CA ASP A 7 6.37 -8.16 5.87
C ASP A 7 7.59 -7.26 5.71
N GLY A 8 7.66 -6.21 6.52
CA GLY A 8 8.77 -5.26 6.50
C GLY A 8 8.77 -4.28 5.33
N ALA A 9 7.72 -4.27 4.51
CA ALA A 9 7.59 -3.36 3.37
C ALA A 9 6.38 -2.46 3.53
N ILE A 10 6.43 -1.29 2.89
CA ILE A 10 5.34 -0.31 2.92
C ILE A 10 4.67 -0.29 1.54
N TYR A 11 3.34 -0.38 1.55
CA TYR A 11 2.52 -0.39 0.35
C TYR A 11 1.56 0.78 0.36
N SER A 12 1.42 1.45 -0.78
CA SER A 12 0.36 2.46 -0.96
C SER A 12 -0.92 1.76 -1.41
N VAL A 13 -2.06 2.15 -0.83
CA VAL A 13 -3.35 1.59 -1.21
C VAL A 13 -3.74 2.15 -2.58
N GLY A 14 -4.01 1.25 -3.51
CA GLY A 14 -4.37 1.61 -4.88
C GLY A 14 -5.86 1.44 -5.15
N SER A 15 -6.23 0.52 -6.01
CA SER A 15 -7.60 0.34 -6.48
C SER A 15 -8.23 -0.95 -5.96
N TRP A 16 -9.56 -0.96 -5.93
CA TRP A 16 -10.34 -2.14 -5.58
C TRP A 16 -10.47 -3.07 -6.79
N ASP A 17 -10.16 -4.34 -6.61
CA ASP A 17 -10.37 -5.36 -7.62
C ASP A 17 -11.67 -6.11 -7.30
N SER A 18 -12.74 -5.80 -8.02
CA SER A 18 -14.07 -6.37 -7.77
C SER A 18 -14.16 -7.85 -8.12
N ARG A 19 -13.30 -8.34 -9.00
CA ARG A 19 -13.30 -9.76 -9.38
C ARG A 19 -12.75 -10.63 -8.26
N LYS A 20 -11.72 -10.13 -7.59
CA LYS A 20 -11.02 -10.87 -6.54
C LYS A 20 -11.48 -10.45 -5.15
N ASN A 21 -12.29 -9.39 -5.05
CA ASN A 21 -12.70 -8.79 -3.78
C ASN A 21 -11.48 -8.45 -2.91
N GLN A 22 -10.48 -7.87 -3.53
CA GLN A 22 -9.22 -7.49 -2.88
C GLN A 22 -8.76 -6.12 -3.37
N TRP A 23 -7.89 -5.51 -2.60
CA TRP A 23 -7.27 -4.24 -2.95
C TRP A 23 -5.93 -4.47 -3.63
N VAL A 24 -5.69 -3.75 -4.72
CA VAL A 24 -4.38 -3.71 -5.35
C VAL A 24 -3.58 -2.60 -4.69
N CYS A 25 -2.49 -2.97 -4.04
CA CYS A 25 -1.59 -2.03 -3.38
C CYS A 25 -0.21 -2.13 -4.00
N GLN A 26 0.56 -1.06 -3.92
CA GLN A 26 1.86 -0.99 -4.58
C GLN A 26 2.97 -0.78 -3.56
N ASN A 27 4.02 -1.62 -3.64
CA ASN A 27 5.21 -1.42 -2.84
C ASN A 27 5.84 -0.07 -3.21
N VAL A 28 6.01 0.81 -2.23
CA VAL A 28 6.49 2.17 -2.48
C VAL A 28 7.95 2.23 -2.94
N ARG A 29 8.74 1.20 -2.67
CA ARG A 29 10.14 1.15 -3.08
C ARG A 29 10.33 0.46 -4.43
N THR A 30 9.68 -0.68 -4.64
CA THR A 30 9.91 -1.52 -5.81
C THR A 30 8.91 -1.28 -6.92
N GLY A 31 7.74 -0.74 -6.60
CA GLY A 31 6.65 -0.56 -7.55
C GLY A 31 5.85 -1.84 -7.81
N GLU A 32 6.18 -2.95 -7.16
CA GLU A 32 5.43 -4.18 -7.34
C GLU A 32 4.03 -4.08 -6.75
N ASN A 33 3.06 -4.64 -7.46
CA ASN A 33 1.68 -4.72 -6.99
C ASN A 33 1.49 -5.96 -6.12
N ARG A 34 0.65 -5.82 -5.10
CA ARG A 34 0.28 -6.91 -4.21
C ARG A 34 -1.18 -6.78 -3.84
N LEU A 35 -1.86 -7.92 -3.71
CA LEU A 35 -3.27 -7.95 -3.32
C LEU A 35 -3.38 -8.01 -1.80
N PHE A 36 -4.30 -7.22 -1.24
CA PHE A 36 -4.58 -7.17 0.18
C PHE A 36 -6.07 -7.39 0.44
N GLU A 37 -6.38 -8.08 1.52
CA GLU A 37 -7.75 -8.27 1.96
C GLU A 37 -8.34 -6.95 2.51
N PRO A 38 -9.68 -6.77 2.43
CA PRO A 38 -10.29 -5.54 2.96
C PRO A 38 -9.94 -5.24 4.41
N ASN A 39 -9.86 -6.27 5.27
CA ASN A 39 -9.53 -6.05 6.67
C ASN A 39 -8.08 -5.58 6.87
N GLU A 40 -7.18 -5.91 5.97
CA GLU A 40 -5.81 -5.38 6.01
C GLU A 40 -5.77 -3.90 5.63
N VAL A 41 -6.58 -3.52 4.65
CA VAL A 41 -6.65 -2.12 4.20
C VAL A 41 -7.29 -1.24 5.27
N MET A 42 -8.21 -1.77 6.09
CA MET A 42 -8.79 -1.04 7.20
C MET A 42 -7.75 -0.58 8.23
N LYS A 43 -6.61 -1.23 8.28
CA LYS A 43 -5.50 -0.87 9.18
C LYS A 43 -4.54 0.14 8.55
N ALA A 44 -4.82 0.60 7.34
CA ALA A 44 -3.96 1.58 6.66
C ALA A 44 -3.90 2.89 7.43
N ILE A 45 -2.72 3.51 7.42
CA ILE A 45 -2.51 4.81 8.05
C ILE A 45 -2.27 5.87 6.98
N ASP A 46 -2.63 7.11 7.29
CA ASP A 46 -2.32 8.23 6.43
C ASP A 46 -0.86 8.63 6.59
N MET A 47 -0.16 8.71 5.48
CA MET A 47 1.23 9.13 5.45
C MET A 47 1.36 10.27 4.45
N SER A 48 2.12 11.32 4.80
CA SER A 48 2.28 12.46 3.91
C SER A 48 3.04 12.07 2.65
N PRO A 49 2.74 12.70 1.50
CA PRO A 49 3.48 12.43 0.27
C PRO A 49 4.99 12.64 0.39
N ALA A 50 5.41 13.60 1.22
CA ALA A 50 6.83 13.86 1.46
C ALA A 50 7.51 12.67 2.13
N VAL A 51 6.88 12.08 3.13
CA VAL A 51 7.40 10.90 3.83
C VAL A 51 7.46 9.70 2.88
N VAL A 52 6.43 9.50 2.08
CA VAL A 52 6.40 8.41 1.10
C VAL A 52 7.53 8.58 0.08
N ALA A 53 7.78 9.81 -0.37
CA ALA A 53 8.87 10.10 -1.29
C ALA A 53 10.24 9.73 -0.70
N GLU A 54 10.46 10.02 0.59
CA GLU A 54 11.68 9.64 1.28
C GLU A 54 11.85 8.11 1.33
N LEU A 55 10.77 7.38 1.57
CA LEU A 55 10.79 5.92 1.60
C LEU A 55 11.15 5.34 0.23
N LYS A 56 10.75 5.98 -0.86
CA LYS A 56 11.09 5.56 -2.21
C LYS A 56 12.58 5.71 -2.50
N LEU A 57 13.24 6.69 -1.89
CA LEU A 57 14.67 6.93 -2.05
C LEU A 57 15.54 5.96 -1.24
N GLY A 58 15.00 5.49 -0.16
CA GLY A 58 15.69 4.55 0.73
C GLY A 58 15.49 3.08 0.31
#